data_78a5bd39cd90e052ffade2dd6f8bccc7
#
_entry.id   78a5bd39cd90e052ffade2dd6f8bccc7
#
_cell.length_a   1.000
_cell.length_b   1.000
_cell.length_c   1.000
_cell.angle_alpha   90.00
_cell.angle_beta   90.00
_cell.angle_gamma   90.00
#
_symmetry.space_group_name_H-M   'P 1'
#
loop_
_entity.id
_entity.type
_entity.pdbx_description
1 polymer ?
#
loop_
_entity_poly.entity_id
_entity_poly.type
_entity_poly.pdbx_seq_one_letter_code
_entity_poly.pdbx_strand_id
1 'polypeptide(L)'
;MRALRILSLAAALLVLSGASAAGGGPKELRVLFVGNSLTATNDLPAVVAEIARQAGRRLEYRTIAPGGYALEDHWNQGDARAALASGPWDVLVMQQGPSALPESQANLREWATRFAAEARARGVRPALLTVWPESYRRSALPDVIASYRRAAAAARAELLPGGLAWRLVWRCDSRLPLYGADGFHPSRLGTYTAALTVYGRLFRAPLLSLTPPPGVGNRTARLVQWAAARPLGRRVPPARGCGRV
;
A
#
# COMPACT_ATOMS: atom_id res chain seq x y z
N MET A 1 65.53 -29.88 40.63
CA MET A 1 64.90 -28.60 40.29
C MET A 1 63.79 -28.87 39.28
N ARG A 2 62.52 -28.83 39.72
CA ARG A 2 61.36 -29.08 38.85
C ARG A 2 60.70 -27.74 38.52
N ALA A 3 60.67 -27.36 37.25
CA ALA A 3 60.04 -26.15 36.78
C ALA A 3 58.52 -26.37 36.65
N LEU A 4 57.78 -25.58 37.37
CA LEU A 4 56.31 -25.53 37.35
C LEU A 4 55.83 -24.69 36.15
N ARG A 5 55.18 -25.29 35.19
CA ARG A 5 54.56 -24.56 34.07
C ARG A 5 53.12 -24.16 34.46
N ILE A 6 52.88 -22.88 34.59
CA ILE A 6 51.55 -22.29 34.82
C ILE A 6 50.87 -22.16 33.46
N LEU A 7 49.80 -22.93 33.23
CA LEU A 7 48.90 -22.75 32.10
C LEU A 7 47.88 -21.65 32.41
N SER A 8 47.98 -20.51 31.78
CA SER A 8 46.98 -19.47 31.83
C SER A 8 45.82 -19.81 30.86
N LEU A 9 44.67 -20.15 31.44
CA LEU A 9 43.42 -20.31 30.66
C LEU A 9 42.81 -18.93 30.42
N ALA A 10 42.89 -18.43 29.20
CA ALA A 10 42.16 -17.22 28.79
C ALA A 10 40.72 -17.62 28.41
N ALA A 11 39.78 -17.31 29.28
CA ALA A 11 38.36 -17.47 29.01
C ALA A 11 37.89 -16.34 28.07
N ALA A 12 37.67 -16.67 26.80
CA ALA A 12 37.05 -15.73 25.83
C ALA A 12 35.55 -15.66 26.15
N LEU A 13 35.12 -14.55 26.73
CA LEU A 13 33.70 -14.21 26.87
C LEU A 13 33.15 -13.85 25.46
N LEU A 14 32.44 -14.78 24.82
CA LEU A 14 31.59 -14.47 23.67
C LEU A 14 30.38 -13.65 24.16
N VAL A 15 30.45 -12.35 24.02
CA VAL A 15 29.24 -11.49 24.10
C VAL A 15 28.38 -11.75 22.89
N LEU A 16 27.42 -12.67 23.02
CA LEU A 16 26.31 -12.77 22.06
C LEU A 16 25.48 -11.49 22.20
N SER A 17 25.76 -10.51 21.34
CA SER A 17 24.86 -9.41 21.11
C SER A 17 23.60 -9.96 20.46
N GLY A 18 22.63 -10.32 21.30
CA GLY A 18 21.27 -10.64 20.90
C GLY A 18 20.66 -9.43 20.21
N ALA A 19 20.75 -9.35 18.89
CA ALA A 19 19.94 -8.46 18.09
C ALA A 19 18.49 -8.86 18.30
N SER A 20 17.80 -8.21 19.24
CA SER A 20 16.34 -8.24 19.34
C SER A 20 15.81 -7.80 17.98
N ALA A 21 15.33 -8.76 17.20
CA ALA A 21 14.52 -8.50 16.02
C ALA A 21 13.18 -7.92 16.48
N ALA A 22 13.19 -6.66 16.93
CA ALA A 22 11.99 -5.87 17.01
C ALA A 22 11.46 -5.79 15.57
N GLY A 23 10.37 -6.51 15.26
CA GLY A 23 9.75 -6.64 13.95
C GLY A 23 9.18 -5.34 13.41
N GLY A 24 10.02 -4.35 13.24
CA GLY A 24 9.71 -3.07 12.62
C GLY A 24 10.04 -3.12 11.14
N GLY A 25 9.06 -2.86 10.29
CA GLY A 25 9.30 -2.62 8.86
C GLY A 25 10.26 -1.43 8.64
N PRO A 26 10.58 -1.09 7.38
CA PRO A 26 11.55 -0.06 7.04
C PRO A 26 11.23 1.29 7.69
N LYS A 27 12.25 2.06 8.07
CA LYS A 27 12.08 3.42 8.60
C LYS A 27 11.93 4.45 7.48
N GLU A 28 12.53 4.18 6.32
CA GLU A 28 12.51 5.05 5.15
C GLU A 28 12.24 4.23 3.90
N LEU A 29 11.49 4.80 2.96
CA LEU A 29 11.22 4.22 1.63
C LEU A 29 11.18 5.33 0.58
N ARG A 30 11.73 5.01 -0.60
CA ARG A 30 11.60 5.81 -1.83
C ARG A 30 10.64 5.09 -2.77
N VAL A 31 9.54 5.74 -3.09
CA VAL A 31 8.42 5.13 -3.80
C VAL A 31 8.08 5.88 -5.08
N LEU A 32 8.09 5.17 -6.20
CA LEU A 32 7.51 5.68 -7.45
C LEU A 32 6.04 5.26 -7.53
N PHE A 33 5.14 6.23 -7.63
CA PHE A 33 3.73 5.99 -7.89
C PHE A 33 3.44 6.22 -9.37
N VAL A 34 2.90 5.20 -10.02
CA VAL A 34 2.45 5.23 -11.41
C VAL A 34 0.97 4.89 -11.45
N GLY A 35 0.13 5.85 -11.83
CA GLY A 35 -1.31 5.70 -11.77
C GLY A 35 -2.06 6.75 -12.58
N ASN A 36 -3.26 7.08 -12.16
CA ASN A 36 -4.08 8.10 -12.79
C ASN A 36 -4.72 9.03 -11.74
N SER A 37 -5.81 9.71 -12.10
CA SER A 37 -6.51 10.62 -11.20
C SER A 37 -6.93 9.99 -9.87
N LEU A 38 -7.15 8.68 -9.78
CA LEU A 38 -7.47 8.02 -8.50
C LEU A 38 -6.29 8.02 -7.53
N THR A 39 -5.06 8.10 -8.03
CA THR A 39 -3.84 8.30 -7.23
C THR A 39 -3.57 9.79 -7.00
N ALA A 40 -3.78 10.63 -8.03
CA ALA A 40 -3.48 12.06 -7.96
C ALA A 40 -4.48 12.85 -7.10
N THR A 41 -5.76 12.46 -7.11
CA THR A 41 -6.80 13.17 -6.34
C THR A 41 -6.50 13.16 -4.85
N ASN A 42 -6.54 14.34 -4.23
CA ASN A 42 -6.15 14.62 -2.85
C ASN A 42 -4.69 14.22 -2.53
N ASP A 43 -3.84 14.02 -3.53
CA ASP A 43 -2.44 13.62 -3.40
C ASP A 43 -2.27 12.41 -2.47
N LEU A 44 -2.78 11.26 -2.88
CA LEU A 44 -2.68 10.02 -2.09
C LEU A 44 -1.25 9.74 -1.60
N PRO A 45 -0.19 9.91 -2.42
CA PRO A 45 1.19 9.75 -1.96
C PRO A 45 1.59 10.69 -0.81
N ALA A 46 1.16 11.97 -0.85
CA ALA A 46 1.40 12.91 0.24
C ALA A 46 0.68 12.48 1.53
N VAL A 47 -0.55 11.96 1.42
CA VAL A 47 -1.28 11.41 2.58
C VAL A 47 -0.54 10.22 3.17
N VAL A 48 0.03 9.33 2.36
CA VAL A 48 0.87 8.20 2.83
C VAL A 48 2.13 8.72 3.52
N ALA A 49 2.80 9.73 2.95
CA ALA A 49 3.99 10.35 3.52
C ALA A 49 3.70 11.01 4.87
N GLU A 50 2.56 11.70 5.00
CA GLU A 50 2.14 12.31 6.26
C GLU A 50 1.84 11.27 7.34
N ILE A 51 1.14 10.17 7.00
CA ILE A 51 0.93 9.04 7.92
C ILE A 51 2.28 8.45 8.36
N ALA A 52 3.22 8.29 7.45
CA ALA A 52 4.55 7.78 7.74
C ALA A 52 5.30 8.73 8.69
N ARG A 53 5.29 10.03 8.42
CA ARG A 53 5.93 11.07 9.25
C ARG A 53 5.40 11.06 10.69
N GLN A 54 4.08 11.00 10.85
CA GLN A 54 3.43 10.93 12.17
C GLN A 54 3.84 9.67 12.95
N ALA A 55 4.15 8.58 12.25
CA ALA A 55 4.62 7.33 12.82
C ALA A 55 6.17 7.24 12.96
N GLY A 56 6.90 8.36 12.82
CA GLY A 56 8.35 8.41 12.92
C GLY A 56 9.07 7.70 11.76
N ARG A 57 8.46 7.69 10.57
CA ARG A 57 8.99 7.08 9.34
C ARG A 57 9.05 8.12 8.23
N ARG A 58 9.82 7.84 7.19
CA ARG A 58 9.99 8.73 6.03
C ARG A 58 9.55 8.02 4.75
N LEU A 59 8.75 8.71 3.95
CA LEU A 59 8.45 8.34 2.57
C LEU A 59 8.90 9.47 1.66
N GLU A 60 9.87 9.20 0.81
CA GLU A 60 10.18 10.00 -0.37
C GLU A 60 9.41 9.44 -1.55
N TYR A 61 8.81 10.29 -2.37
CA TYR A 61 8.02 9.79 -3.48
C TYR A 61 8.10 10.67 -4.72
N ARG A 62 7.85 10.05 -5.86
CA ARG A 62 7.54 10.70 -7.12
C ARG A 62 6.25 10.13 -7.65
N THR A 63 5.40 10.99 -8.22
CA THR A 63 4.10 10.59 -8.78
C THR A 63 4.09 10.87 -10.28
N ILE A 64 3.65 9.88 -11.07
CA ILE A 64 3.32 10.01 -12.48
C ILE A 64 1.89 9.48 -12.63
N ALA A 65 0.92 10.39 -12.68
CA ALA A 65 -0.50 10.02 -12.60
C ALA A 65 -1.40 10.96 -13.43
N PRO A 66 -1.21 11.03 -14.76
CA PRO A 66 -2.12 11.75 -15.65
C PRO A 66 -3.53 11.16 -15.56
N GLY A 67 -4.54 12.04 -15.67
CA GLY A 67 -5.94 11.61 -15.65
C GLY A 67 -6.27 10.65 -16.80
N GLY A 68 -7.06 9.61 -16.48
CA GLY A 68 -7.54 8.65 -17.48
C GLY A 68 -6.55 7.56 -17.90
N TYR A 69 -5.27 7.63 -17.52
CA TYR A 69 -4.26 6.66 -17.97
C TYR A 69 -4.49 5.27 -17.35
N ALA A 70 -4.31 4.26 -18.20
CA ALA A 70 -4.03 2.89 -17.80
C ALA A 70 -2.51 2.66 -17.71
N LEU A 71 -2.08 1.50 -17.23
CA LEU A 71 -0.65 1.15 -17.21
C LEU A 71 -0.07 1.02 -18.61
N GLU A 72 -0.89 0.64 -19.61
CA GLU A 72 -0.52 0.62 -21.01
C GLU A 72 -0.08 2.00 -21.51
N ASP A 73 -0.84 3.04 -21.18
CA ASP A 73 -0.54 4.40 -21.62
C ASP A 73 0.81 4.87 -21.04
N HIS A 74 1.06 4.59 -19.77
CA HIS A 74 2.36 4.85 -19.12
C HIS A 74 3.52 4.11 -19.78
N TRP A 75 3.28 2.88 -20.21
CA TRP A 75 4.30 2.09 -20.87
C TRP A 75 4.67 2.69 -22.23
N ASN A 76 3.64 3.05 -23.00
CA ASN A 76 3.80 3.58 -24.36
C ASN A 76 4.36 5.00 -24.36
N GLN A 77 3.98 5.86 -23.41
CA GLN A 77 4.54 7.21 -23.25
C GLN A 77 6.00 7.19 -22.79
N GLY A 78 6.39 6.19 -22.02
CA GLY A 78 7.77 6.00 -21.57
C GLY A 78 8.18 6.75 -20.31
N ASP A 79 7.48 7.80 -19.88
CA ASP A 79 7.85 8.63 -18.73
C ASP A 79 7.96 7.83 -17.42
N ALA A 80 7.00 6.92 -17.17
CA ALA A 80 7.03 6.06 -16.00
C ALA A 80 8.22 5.09 -16.03
N ARG A 81 8.57 4.56 -17.21
CA ARG A 81 9.74 3.69 -17.38
C ARG A 81 11.06 4.46 -17.21
N ALA A 82 11.14 5.66 -17.78
CA ALA A 82 12.29 6.55 -17.61
C ALA A 82 12.49 6.91 -16.13
N ALA A 83 11.41 7.24 -15.42
CA ALA A 83 11.46 7.52 -13.99
C ALA A 83 11.87 6.29 -13.17
N LEU A 84 11.36 5.10 -13.51
CA LEU A 84 11.74 3.85 -12.86
C LEU A 84 13.23 3.54 -13.07
N ALA A 85 13.75 3.84 -14.25
CA ALA A 85 15.15 3.59 -14.60
C ALA A 85 16.13 4.57 -13.93
N SER A 86 15.71 5.83 -13.71
CA SER A 86 16.59 6.90 -13.24
C SER A 86 16.62 7.11 -11.73
N GLY A 87 15.67 6.53 -10.97
CA GLY A 87 15.55 6.77 -9.53
C GLY A 87 16.01 5.61 -8.67
N PRO A 88 16.45 5.91 -7.44
CA PRO A 88 16.84 4.90 -6.46
C PRO A 88 15.61 4.37 -5.70
N TRP A 89 14.66 3.78 -6.41
CA TRP A 89 13.38 3.35 -5.85
C TRP A 89 13.47 2.05 -5.04
N ASP A 90 12.79 2.01 -3.92
CA ASP A 90 12.59 0.79 -3.13
C ASP A 90 11.30 0.06 -3.56
N VAL A 91 10.29 0.83 -3.99
CA VAL A 91 8.98 0.30 -4.40
C VAL A 91 8.44 1.04 -5.62
N LEU A 92 7.86 0.29 -6.55
CA LEU A 92 6.98 0.79 -7.60
C LEU A 92 5.53 0.48 -7.21
N VAL A 93 4.72 1.50 -6.94
CA VAL A 93 3.27 1.36 -6.77
C VAL A 93 2.58 1.63 -8.09
N MET A 94 1.89 0.63 -8.61
CA MET A 94 1.12 0.69 -9.85
C MET A 94 -0.37 0.80 -9.55
N GLN A 95 -1.10 1.57 -10.36
CA GLN A 95 -2.55 1.69 -10.29
C GLN A 95 -3.10 2.03 -11.68
N GLN A 96 -4.24 1.45 -12.05
CA GLN A 96 -5.07 1.91 -13.17
C GLN A 96 -6.55 1.95 -12.77
N GLY A 97 -7.45 2.24 -13.72
CA GLY A 97 -8.89 2.30 -13.47
C GLY A 97 -9.50 0.99 -12.98
N PRO A 98 -10.78 0.99 -12.58
CA PRO A 98 -11.49 -0.20 -12.14
C PRO A 98 -11.62 -1.21 -13.29
N SER A 99 -10.85 -2.29 -13.23
CA SER A 99 -10.72 -3.29 -14.29
C SER A 99 -11.61 -4.50 -13.97
N ALA A 100 -12.92 -4.37 -14.23
CA ALA A 100 -13.93 -5.42 -13.96
C ALA A 100 -14.33 -6.22 -15.19
N LEU A 101 -14.28 -5.62 -16.41
CA LEU A 101 -14.62 -6.28 -17.65
C LEU A 101 -13.49 -7.19 -18.16
N PRO A 102 -13.76 -8.27 -18.88
CA PRO A 102 -12.75 -9.23 -19.31
C PRO A 102 -11.54 -8.61 -20.01
N GLU A 103 -11.76 -7.69 -20.94
CA GLU A 103 -10.71 -6.98 -21.67
C GLU A 103 -9.87 -6.10 -20.75
N SER A 104 -10.50 -5.36 -19.82
CA SER A 104 -9.78 -4.52 -18.87
C SER A 104 -9.03 -5.33 -17.82
N GLN A 105 -9.52 -6.52 -17.45
CA GLN A 105 -8.80 -7.47 -16.59
C GLN A 105 -7.55 -8.02 -17.30
N ALA A 106 -7.66 -8.37 -18.58
CA ALA A 106 -6.54 -8.84 -19.38
C ALA A 106 -5.47 -7.75 -19.50
N ASN A 107 -5.87 -6.52 -19.83
CA ASN A 107 -5.01 -5.35 -19.92
C ASN A 107 -4.28 -5.09 -18.59
N LEU A 108 -5.01 -5.01 -17.47
CA LEU A 108 -4.39 -4.82 -16.15
C LEU A 108 -3.34 -5.89 -15.84
N ARG A 109 -3.65 -7.15 -16.10
CA ARG A 109 -2.74 -8.27 -15.85
C ARG A 109 -1.48 -8.17 -16.70
N GLU A 110 -1.63 -7.88 -17.98
CA GLU A 110 -0.51 -7.76 -18.91
C GLU A 110 0.44 -6.65 -18.48
N TRP A 111 -0.06 -5.42 -18.35
CA TRP A 111 0.78 -4.26 -18.12
C TRP A 111 1.35 -4.21 -16.71
N ALA A 112 0.59 -4.66 -15.71
CA ALA A 112 1.14 -4.84 -14.36
C ALA A 112 2.29 -5.87 -14.34
N THR A 113 2.19 -6.93 -15.12
CA THR A 113 3.25 -7.95 -15.22
C THR A 113 4.51 -7.38 -15.89
N ARG A 114 4.37 -6.62 -16.97
CA ARG A 114 5.49 -5.97 -17.66
C ARG A 114 6.23 -4.97 -16.76
N PHE A 115 5.49 -4.05 -16.13
CA PHE A 115 6.08 -3.09 -15.18
C PHE A 115 6.74 -3.79 -13.98
N ALA A 116 6.10 -4.80 -13.43
CA ALA A 116 6.65 -5.54 -12.30
C ALA A 116 7.93 -6.31 -12.66
N ALA A 117 8.03 -6.83 -13.89
CA ALA A 117 9.26 -7.47 -14.37
C ALA A 117 10.39 -6.44 -14.50
N GLU A 118 10.11 -5.27 -15.08
CA GLU A 118 11.09 -4.18 -15.22
C GLU A 118 11.55 -3.62 -13.87
N ALA A 119 10.61 -3.47 -12.91
CA ALA A 119 10.94 -3.06 -11.55
C ALA A 119 11.88 -4.05 -10.86
N ARG A 120 11.55 -5.36 -10.90
CA ARG A 120 12.40 -6.41 -10.28
C ARG A 120 13.79 -6.50 -10.89
N ALA A 121 13.91 -6.29 -12.21
CA ALA A 121 15.22 -6.27 -12.88
C ALA A 121 16.14 -5.16 -12.32
N ARG A 122 15.57 -4.18 -11.63
CA ARG A 122 16.27 -3.07 -10.97
C ARG A 122 16.32 -3.19 -9.44
N GLY A 123 15.90 -4.33 -8.90
CA GLY A 123 15.82 -4.52 -7.45
C GLY A 123 14.64 -3.78 -6.77
N VAL A 124 13.72 -3.19 -7.54
CA VAL A 124 12.57 -2.44 -7.05
C VAL A 124 11.39 -3.39 -6.81
N ARG A 125 10.77 -3.32 -5.64
CA ARG A 125 9.61 -4.15 -5.29
C ARG A 125 8.35 -3.64 -5.98
N PRO A 126 7.65 -4.44 -6.80
CA PRO A 126 6.39 -4.03 -7.40
C PRO A 126 5.23 -4.19 -6.42
N ALA A 127 4.33 -3.22 -6.41
CA ALA A 127 3.08 -3.24 -5.67
C ALA A 127 1.92 -2.77 -6.57
N LEU A 128 0.71 -3.28 -6.36
CA LEU A 128 -0.47 -2.96 -7.15
C LEU A 128 -1.60 -2.49 -6.23
N LEU A 129 -2.03 -1.24 -6.39
CA LEU A 129 -3.07 -0.62 -5.58
C LEU A 129 -4.46 -0.91 -6.18
N THR A 130 -5.29 -1.65 -5.43
CA THR A 130 -6.68 -1.87 -5.80
C THR A 130 -7.49 -0.59 -5.63
N VAL A 131 -8.33 -0.30 -6.61
CA VAL A 131 -9.23 0.84 -6.63
C VAL A 131 -10.69 0.40 -6.49
N TRP A 132 -11.61 1.30 -6.70
CA TRP A 132 -13.05 1.16 -6.62
C TRP A 132 -13.68 1.64 -7.94
N PRO A 133 -14.85 1.08 -8.33
CA PRO A 133 -15.60 1.58 -9.47
C PRO A 133 -16.35 2.86 -9.11
N GLU A 134 -16.93 3.50 -10.08
CA GLU A 134 -17.85 4.64 -9.92
C GLU A 134 -19.04 4.27 -9.01
N SER A 135 -19.63 5.23 -8.34
CA SER A 135 -20.68 5.03 -7.34
C SER A 135 -21.92 4.31 -7.91
N TYR A 136 -22.28 4.59 -9.15
CA TYR A 136 -23.40 3.93 -9.83
C TYR A 136 -23.08 2.48 -10.25
N ARG A 137 -21.78 2.10 -10.28
CA ARG A 137 -21.29 0.74 -10.55
C ARG A 137 -20.72 0.06 -9.30
N ARG A 138 -21.04 0.53 -8.11
CA ARG A 138 -20.49 0.02 -6.84
C ARG A 138 -20.67 -1.49 -6.67
N SER A 139 -21.72 -2.09 -7.27
CA SER A 139 -21.91 -3.55 -7.30
C SER A 139 -20.78 -4.31 -7.98
N ALA A 140 -20.01 -3.69 -8.89
CA ALA A 140 -18.86 -4.30 -9.55
C ALA A 140 -17.59 -4.34 -8.68
N LEU A 141 -17.59 -3.75 -7.48
CA LEU A 141 -16.41 -3.71 -6.61
C LEU A 141 -15.82 -5.10 -6.28
N PRO A 142 -16.61 -6.16 -6.04
CA PRO A 142 -16.07 -7.51 -5.87
C PRO A 142 -15.24 -7.98 -7.09
N ASP A 143 -15.70 -7.70 -8.31
CA ASP A 143 -15.04 -8.10 -9.55
C ASP A 143 -13.75 -7.31 -9.77
N VAL A 144 -13.76 -6.01 -9.47
CA VAL A 144 -12.54 -5.17 -9.45
C VAL A 144 -11.51 -5.76 -8.49
N ILE A 145 -11.90 -6.07 -7.25
CA ILE A 145 -10.99 -6.65 -6.25
C ILE A 145 -10.44 -7.99 -6.74
N ALA A 146 -11.28 -8.86 -7.30
CA ALA A 146 -10.87 -10.15 -7.82
C ALA A 146 -9.88 -10.01 -9.01
N SER A 147 -10.13 -9.07 -9.91
CA SER A 147 -9.23 -8.75 -11.03
C SER A 147 -7.85 -8.30 -10.55
N TYR A 148 -7.81 -7.34 -9.64
CA TYR A 148 -6.55 -6.84 -9.08
C TYR A 148 -5.77 -7.91 -8.30
N ARG A 149 -6.45 -8.81 -7.59
CA ARG A 149 -5.81 -9.96 -6.93
C ARG A 149 -5.14 -10.89 -7.94
N ARG A 150 -5.84 -11.22 -9.04
CA ARG A 150 -5.27 -12.06 -10.11
C ARG A 150 -4.09 -11.38 -10.79
N ALA A 151 -4.22 -10.08 -11.09
CA ALA A 151 -3.14 -9.31 -11.70
C ALA A 151 -1.91 -9.21 -10.77
N ALA A 152 -2.10 -8.93 -9.50
CA ALA A 152 -1.01 -8.87 -8.52
C ALA A 152 -0.30 -10.22 -8.38
N ALA A 153 -1.04 -11.33 -8.34
CA ALA A 153 -0.48 -12.68 -8.30
C ALA A 153 0.34 -12.99 -9.56
N ALA A 154 -0.20 -12.72 -10.75
CA ALA A 154 0.48 -12.93 -12.03
C ALA A 154 1.75 -12.07 -12.13
N ALA A 155 1.68 -10.82 -11.72
CA ALA A 155 2.80 -9.89 -11.69
C ALA A 155 3.80 -10.15 -10.57
N ARG A 156 3.53 -11.06 -9.62
CA ARG A 156 4.29 -11.23 -8.37
C ARG A 156 4.50 -9.89 -7.66
N ALA A 157 3.44 -9.08 -7.59
CA ALA A 157 3.42 -7.78 -6.96
C ALA A 157 2.70 -7.83 -5.61
N GLU A 158 3.11 -6.99 -4.66
CA GLU A 158 2.39 -6.83 -3.41
C GLU A 158 1.03 -6.19 -3.67
N LEU A 159 -0.05 -6.78 -3.14
CA LEU A 159 -1.38 -6.17 -3.24
C LEU A 159 -1.56 -5.11 -2.15
N LEU A 160 -1.88 -3.89 -2.57
CA LEU A 160 -2.27 -2.77 -1.71
C LEU A 160 -3.82 -2.70 -1.73
N PRO A 161 -4.51 -3.17 -0.68
CA PRO A 161 -5.94 -3.51 -0.76
C PRO A 161 -6.88 -2.31 -0.53
N GLY A 162 -6.68 -1.17 -1.22
CA GLY A 162 -7.49 0.05 -1.05
C GLY A 162 -8.98 -0.20 -1.28
N GLY A 163 -9.36 -0.78 -2.42
CA GLY A 163 -10.75 -1.10 -2.75
C GLY A 163 -11.38 -2.08 -1.77
N LEU A 164 -10.60 -3.03 -1.22
CA LEU A 164 -11.10 -3.95 -0.20
C LEU A 164 -11.36 -3.25 1.13
N ALA A 165 -10.50 -2.30 1.51
CA ALA A 165 -10.73 -1.46 2.69
C ALA A 165 -12.01 -0.63 2.54
N TRP A 166 -12.24 -0.03 1.36
CA TRP A 166 -13.48 0.68 1.05
C TRP A 166 -14.70 -0.23 1.21
N ARG A 167 -14.67 -1.43 0.63
CA ARG A 167 -15.75 -2.42 0.79
C ARG A 167 -16.05 -2.72 2.26
N LEU A 168 -15.01 -2.87 3.09
CA LEU A 168 -15.18 -3.14 4.51
C LEU A 168 -15.77 -1.94 5.27
N VAL A 169 -15.36 -0.71 4.94
CA VAL A 169 -15.97 0.50 5.50
C VAL A 169 -17.46 0.51 5.22
N TRP A 170 -17.88 0.33 3.96
CA TRP A 170 -19.30 0.36 3.59
C TRP A 170 -20.13 -0.81 4.15
N ARG A 171 -19.51 -1.94 4.43
CA ARG A 171 -20.21 -3.03 5.15
C ARG A 171 -20.54 -2.67 6.60
N CYS A 172 -19.77 -1.79 7.21
CA CYS A 172 -19.96 -1.33 8.57
C CYS A 172 -20.84 -0.07 8.64
N ASP A 173 -20.64 0.87 7.73
CA ASP A 173 -21.47 2.07 7.56
C ASP A 173 -21.50 2.47 6.08
N SER A 174 -22.61 2.14 5.42
CA SER A 174 -22.80 2.40 3.99
C SER A 174 -22.92 3.88 3.63
N ARG A 175 -23.14 4.76 4.64
CA ARG A 175 -23.33 6.20 4.47
C ARG A 175 -22.02 6.98 4.50
N LEU A 176 -20.90 6.36 4.90
CA LEU A 176 -19.61 7.07 4.93
C LEU A 176 -19.22 7.53 3.52
N PRO A 177 -18.94 8.83 3.34
CA PRO A 177 -18.69 9.44 2.04
C PRO A 177 -17.26 9.18 1.59
N LEU A 178 -17.00 8.02 0.98
CA LEU A 178 -15.68 7.70 0.44
C LEU A 178 -15.47 8.29 -0.95
N TYR A 179 -16.54 8.57 -1.70
CA TYR A 179 -16.49 9.31 -2.97
C TYR A 179 -16.51 10.81 -2.75
N GLY A 180 -15.88 11.54 -3.67
CA GLY A 180 -16.10 12.97 -3.89
C GLY A 180 -17.47 13.24 -4.52
N ALA A 181 -17.72 14.51 -4.87
CA ALA A 181 -19.00 14.95 -5.41
C ALA A 181 -19.35 14.34 -6.78
N ASP A 182 -18.35 13.95 -7.56
CA ASP A 182 -18.52 13.34 -8.87
C ASP A 182 -18.89 11.83 -8.82
N GLY A 183 -18.86 11.23 -7.64
CA GLY A 183 -19.18 9.82 -7.47
C GLY A 183 -18.12 8.85 -8.03
N PHE A 184 -16.92 9.33 -8.35
CA PHE A 184 -15.82 8.50 -8.86
C PHE A 184 -14.52 8.74 -8.11
N HIS A 185 -14.03 9.99 -8.12
CA HIS A 185 -12.81 10.32 -7.40
C HIS A 185 -13.01 10.18 -5.88
N PRO A 186 -11.95 9.88 -5.13
CA PRO A 186 -12.08 9.71 -3.69
C PRO A 186 -12.34 11.06 -3.00
N SER A 187 -13.17 11.05 -1.98
CA SER A 187 -13.17 12.11 -0.97
C SER A 187 -11.86 12.07 -0.17
N ARG A 188 -11.62 13.09 0.66
CA ARG A 188 -10.47 13.05 1.61
C ARG A 188 -10.49 11.82 2.50
N LEU A 189 -11.69 11.38 2.97
CA LEU A 189 -11.84 10.15 3.76
C LEU A 189 -11.53 8.90 2.93
N GLY A 190 -11.98 8.87 1.68
CA GLY A 190 -11.68 7.78 0.75
C GLY A 190 -10.18 7.64 0.47
N THR A 191 -9.51 8.77 0.20
CA THR A 191 -8.05 8.80 0.02
C THR A 191 -7.33 8.34 1.28
N TYR A 192 -7.69 8.85 2.46
CA TYR A 192 -7.11 8.42 3.72
C TYR A 192 -7.27 6.91 3.95
N THR A 193 -8.45 6.36 3.65
CA THR A 193 -8.71 4.92 3.76
C THR A 193 -7.78 4.09 2.86
N ALA A 194 -7.57 4.52 1.61
CA ALA A 194 -6.65 3.86 0.69
C ALA A 194 -5.19 4.03 1.15
N ALA A 195 -4.80 5.25 1.55
CA ALA A 195 -3.46 5.57 2.03
C ALA A 195 -3.04 4.72 3.25
N LEU A 196 -3.97 4.45 4.18
CA LEU A 196 -3.72 3.54 5.30
C LEU A 196 -3.30 2.13 4.83
N THR A 197 -3.90 1.61 3.75
CA THR A 197 -3.52 0.28 3.23
C THR A 197 -2.14 0.31 2.59
N VAL A 198 -1.80 1.39 1.88
CA VAL A 198 -0.47 1.60 1.29
C VAL A 198 0.57 1.68 2.40
N TYR A 199 0.39 2.59 3.36
CA TYR A 199 1.29 2.73 4.50
C TYR A 199 1.47 1.41 5.26
N GLY A 200 0.35 0.78 5.65
CA GLY A 200 0.37 -0.45 6.45
C GLY A 200 1.08 -1.62 5.76
N ARG A 201 0.98 -1.72 4.43
CA ARG A 201 1.65 -2.74 3.64
C ARG A 201 3.14 -2.41 3.45
N LEU A 202 3.45 -1.23 2.95
CA LEU A 202 4.82 -0.85 2.58
C LEU A 202 5.74 -0.80 3.81
N PHE A 203 5.26 -0.22 4.91
CA PHE A 203 6.02 -0.10 6.15
C PHE A 203 5.83 -1.27 7.12
N ARG A 204 4.95 -2.23 6.82
CA ARG A 204 4.59 -3.35 7.72
C ARG A 204 4.19 -2.87 9.11
N ALA A 205 3.52 -1.72 9.18
CA ALA A 205 3.26 -0.98 10.41
C ALA A 205 1.81 -1.14 10.91
N PRO A 206 1.55 -1.02 12.23
CA PRO A 206 0.21 -1.01 12.77
C PRO A 206 -0.56 0.23 12.33
N LEU A 207 -1.90 0.14 12.26
CA LEU A 207 -2.77 1.21 11.80
C LEU A 207 -3.68 1.80 12.89
N LEU A 208 -3.97 1.05 13.96
CA LEU A 208 -5.01 1.42 14.93
C LEU A 208 -4.62 2.54 15.90
N SER A 209 -3.35 2.90 15.96
CA SER A 209 -2.83 3.97 16.84
C SER A 209 -2.46 5.24 16.09
N LEU A 210 -2.79 5.32 14.80
CA LEU A 210 -2.46 6.48 13.98
C LEU A 210 -3.39 7.66 14.29
N THR A 211 -2.84 8.86 14.34
CA THR A 211 -3.61 10.09 14.47
C THR A 211 -4.44 10.32 13.20
N PRO A 212 -5.77 10.50 13.30
CA PRO A 212 -6.58 10.77 12.12
C PRO A 212 -6.30 12.18 11.58
N PRO A 213 -6.54 12.40 10.27
CA PRO A 213 -6.44 13.75 9.71
C PRO A 213 -7.52 14.67 10.29
N PRO A 214 -7.29 16.01 10.25
CA PRO A 214 -8.28 16.98 10.68
C PRO A 214 -9.65 16.75 10.04
N GLY A 215 -10.72 16.90 10.82
CA GLY A 215 -12.10 16.69 10.38
C GLY A 215 -12.59 15.24 10.40
N VAL A 216 -11.72 14.26 10.67
CA VAL A 216 -12.12 12.85 10.83
C VAL A 216 -12.30 12.52 12.31
N GLY A 217 -13.55 12.39 12.75
CA GLY A 217 -13.86 12.04 14.15
C GLY A 217 -13.35 10.66 14.55
N ASN A 218 -13.05 10.47 15.83
CA ASN A 218 -12.42 9.25 16.38
C ASN A 218 -13.14 7.94 16.04
N ARG A 219 -14.48 7.96 15.97
CA ARG A 219 -15.27 6.76 15.61
C ARG A 219 -15.01 6.36 14.15
N THR A 220 -15.08 7.32 13.24
CA THR A 220 -14.80 7.12 11.81
C THR A 220 -13.36 6.71 11.60
N ALA A 221 -12.41 7.37 12.27
CA ALA A 221 -10.99 7.03 12.21
C ALA A 221 -10.74 5.57 12.58
N ARG A 222 -11.25 5.11 13.73
CA ARG A 222 -11.13 3.71 14.16
C ARG A 222 -11.74 2.73 13.17
N LEU A 223 -12.87 3.08 12.55
CA LEU A 223 -13.50 2.24 11.54
C LEU A 223 -12.62 2.08 10.29
N VAL A 224 -12.13 3.20 9.72
CA VAL A 224 -11.32 3.14 8.50
C VAL A 224 -9.94 2.51 8.75
N GLN A 225 -9.33 2.75 9.90
CA GLN A 225 -8.09 2.09 10.33
C GLN A 225 -8.27 0.57 10.46
N TRP A 226 -9.36 0.14 11.09
CA TRP A 226 -9.73 -1.27 11.17
C TRP A 226 -9.96 -1.88 9.78
N ALA A 227 -10.74 -1.20 8.93
CA ALA A 227 -11.04 -1.66 7.58
C ALA A 227 -9.78 -1.78 6.71
N ALA A 228 -8.80 -0.89 6.90
CA ALA A 228 -7.51 -0.96 6.22
C ALA A 228 -6.60 -2.08 6.79
N ALA A 229 -6.65 -2.34 8.09
CA ALA A 229 -5.80 -3.33 8.76
C ALA A 229 -6.21 -4.78 8.46
N ARG A 230 -7.52 -5.06 8.36
CA ARG A 230 -8.05 -6.41 8.12
C ARG A 230 -7.50 -7.09 6.87
N PRO A 231 -7.54 -6.47 5.67
CA PRO A 231 -7.04 -7.10 4.46
C PRO A 231 -5.50 -7.22 4.40
N LEU A 232 -4.80 -6.60 5.35
CA LEU A 232 -3.36 -6.77 5.53
C LEU A 232 -3.00 -8.02 6.35
N GLY A 233 -4.00 -8.84 6.72
CA GLY A 233 -3.79 -10.05 7.53
C GLY A 233 -3.59 -9.78 9.02
N ARG A 234 -3.90 -8.57 9.49
CA ARG A 234 -3.73 -8.23 10.91
C ARG A 234 -4.92 -8.69 11.73
N ARG A 235 -4.64 -9.35 12.87
CA ARG A 235 -5.66 -9.66 13.87
C ARG A 235 -6.02 -8.38 14.61
N VAL A 236 -7.16 -7.80 14.27
CA VAL A 236 -7.69 -6.59 14.90
C VAL A 236 -9.11 -6.87 15.38
N PRO A 237 -9.47 -6.41 16.62
CA PRO A 237 -10.83 -6.57 17.11
C PRO A 237 -11.82 -5.89 16.16
N PRO A 238 -13.05 -6.41 16.04
CA PRO A 238 -14.08 -5.77 15.21
C PRO A 238 -14.30 -4.32 15.64
N ALA A 239 -14.43 -3.41 14.67
CA ALA A 239 -14.87 -2.06 14.98
C ALA A 239 -16.34 -2.10 15.44
N ARG A 240 -16.70 -1.22 16.38
CA ARG A 240 -18.09 -1.13 16.86
C ARG A 240 -19.04 -0.88 15.70
N GLY A 241 -20.07 -1.70 15.56
CA GLY A 241 -21.06 -1.62 14.47
C GLY A 241 -20.72 -2.48 13.25
N CYS A 242 -19.52 -3.11 13.19
CA CYS A 242 -19.20 -4.13 12.19
C CYS A 242 -19.60 -5.49 12.75
N GLY A 243 -20.61 -6.15 12.17
CA GLY A 243 -20.87 -7.55 12.45
C GLY A 243 -19.66 -8.43 12.18
N ARG A 244 -19.69 -9.70 12.57
CA ARG A 244 -18.62 -10.67 12.21
C ARG A 244 -18.49 -10.69 10.68
N VAL A 245 -17.34 -10.28 10.19
CA VAL A 245 -16.96 -10.22 8.77
C VAL A 245 -16.02 -11.37 8.45
#